data_8473e472c113afe2d34f62f2413df30e
#
_entry.id   8473e472c113afe2d34f62f2413df30e
#
_cell.length_a   1.000
_cell.length_b   1.000
_cell.length_c   1.000
_cell.angle_alpha   90.00
_cell.angle_beta   90.00
_cell.angle_gamma   90.00
#
_symmetry.space_group_name_H-M   'P 1'
#
loop_
_entity.id
_entity.type
_entity.pdbx_description
1 polymer ?
#
loop_
_entity_poly.entity_id
_entity_poly.type
_entity_poly.pdbx_seq_one_letter_code
_entity_poly.pdbx_strand_id
1 'polypeptide(L)'
;AIHPLLALLWSYNIRTLVYSDKAQTELAELYGQQSLLELIASPYQKLNEAQAIFIISWLPENKLDVARLNEQALPIFDARNALSRTQVDDLVGDYIGIGRAK
;
A
#
# COMPACT_ATOMS: atom_id res chain seq x y z
N ALA A 1 12.02 -6.17 2.07
CA ALA A 1 11.35 -6.29 0.77
C ALA A 1 10.83 -4.98 0.21
N ILE A 2 10.51 -3.99 1.09
CA ILE A 2 10.00 -2.69 0.60
C ILE A 2 11.11 -1.85 -0.06
N HIS A 3 12.34 -1.94 0.41
CA HIS A 3 13.41 -1.07 -0.06
C HIS A 3 13.70 -1.19 -1.56
N PRO A 4 13.80 -2.40 -2.12
CA PRO A 4 14.00 -2.53 -3.57
C PRO A 4 12.83 -1.99 -4.37
N LEU A 5 11.61 -2.18 -3.89
CA LEU A 5 10.41 -1.66 -4.55
C LEU A 5 10.42 -0.14 -4.57
N LEU A 6 10.72 0.50 -3.42
CA LEU A 6 10.80 1.96 -3.35
C LEU A 6 11.87 2.50 -4.30
N ALA A 7 13.05 1.88 -4.30
CA ALA A 7 14.13 2.31 -5.19
C ALA A 7 13.71 2.22 -6.66
N LEU A 8 13.02 1.15 -7.03
CA LEU A 8 12.54 0.97 -8.39
C LEU A 8 11.51 2.04 -8.78
N LEU A 9 10.53 2.27 -7.91
CA LEU A 9 9.49 3.27 -8.17
C LEU A 9 10.08 4.67 -8.30
N TRP A 10 11.02 5.03 -7.42
CA TRP A 10 11.68 6.35 -7.48
C TRP A 10 12.55 6.49 -8.73
N SER A 11 13.14 5.40 -9.23
CA SER A 11 13.93 5.44 -10.46
C SER A 11 13.06 5.80 -11.68
N TYR A 12 11.76 5.55 -11.62
CA TYR A 12 10.79 5.95 -12.62
C TYR A 12 10.10 7.27 -12.28
N ASN A 13 10.60 7.99 -11.29
CA ASN A 13 10.05 9.26 -10.82
C ASN A 13 8.60 9.13 -10.30
N ILE A 14 8.28 7.99 -9.70
CA ILE A 14 6.95 7.73 -9.14
C ILE A 14 6.93 8.16 -7.68
N ARG A 15 6.00 9.04 -7.33
CA ARG A 15 5.80 9.48 -5.95
C ARG A 15 5.13 8.36 -5.15
N THR A 16 5.63 8.12 -3.93
CA THR A 16 5.11 7.07 -3.06
C THR A 16 4.59 7.66 -1.76
N LEU A 17 3.41 7.18 -1.35
CA LEU A 17 2.83 7.43 -0.03
C LEU A 17 2.98 6.13 0.76
N VAL A 18 3.66 6.18 1.90
CA VAL A 18 3.96 4.96 2.65
C VAL A 18 3.37 5.06 4.06
N TYR A 19 2.58 4.06 4.41
CA TYR A 19 2.10 3.85 5.77
C TYR A 19 2.80 2.64 6.38
N SER A 20 3.32 2.81 7.59
CA SER A 20 3.83 1.71 8.40
C SER A 20 3.64 2.08 9.86
N ASP A 21 3.11 1.16 10.64
CA ASP A 21 2.92 1.38 12.07
C ASP A 21 4.21 1.17 12.88
N LYS A 22 5.22 0.52 12.29
CA LYS A 22 6.46 0.20 13.01
C LYS A 22 7.73 0.77 12.38
N ALA A 23 7.74 0.98 11.08
CA ALA A 23 8.96 1.35 10.36
C ALA A 23 9.02 2.84 9.98
N GLN A 24 8.11 3.67 10.46
CA GLN A 24 8.07 5.09 10.05
C GLN A 24 9.34 5.83 10.43
N THR A 25 9.82 5.64 11.66
CA THR A 25 11.04 6.31 12.13
C THR A 25 12.24 5.88 11.29
N GLU A 26 12.37 4.59 11.04
CA GLU A 26 13.46 4.06 10.22
C GLU A 26 13.41 4.63 8.80
N LEU A 27 12.24 4.64 8.19
CA LEU A 27 12.07 5.18 6.84
C LEU A 27 12.37 6.68 6.79
N ALA A 28 11.98 7.42 7.82
CA ALA A 28 12.29 8.85 7.90
C ALA A 28 13.79 9.08 8.04
N GLU A 29 14.49 8.25 8.79
CA GLU A 29 15.93 8.36 8.95
C GLU A 29 16.68 8.01 7.66
N LEU A 30 16.27 6.93 6.98
CA LEU A 30 16.95 6.47 5.77
C LEU A 30 16.63 7.33 4.56
N TYR A 31 15.42 7.81 4.44
CA TYR A 31 14.93 8.45 3.22
C TYR A 31 14.32 9.84 3.45
N GLY A 32 14.62 10.49 4.57
CA GLY A 32 14.04 11.79 4.90
C GLY A 32 14.31 12.88 3.89
N GLN A 33 15.34 12.72 3.05
CA GLN A 33 15.66 13.67 1.98
C GLN A 33 15.05 13.31 0.63
N GLN A 34 14.36 12.16 0.55
CA GLN A 34 13.77 11.72 -0.71
C GLN A 34 12.45 12.46 -0.97
N SER A 35 12.44 13.31 -2.01
CA SER A 35 11.27 14.14 -2.33
C SER A 35 10.08 13.31 -2.84
N LEU A 36 10.32 12.10 -3.33
CA LEU A 36 9.28 11.21 -3.85
C LEU A 36 8.64 10.35 -2.76
N LEU A 37 9.12 10.44 -1.52
CA LEU A 37 8.56 9.72 -0.38
C LEU A 37 7.75 10.66 0.50
N GLU A 38 6.52 10.26 0.80
CA GLU A 38 5.72 10.90 1.83
C GLU A 38 5.23 9.83 2.79
N LEU A 39 5.54 9.99 4.08
CA LEU A 39 5.05 9.09 5.12
C LEU A 39 3.68 9.58 5.59
N ILE A 40 2.71 8.67 5.64
CA ILE A 40 1.34 9.01 6.01
C ILE A 40 0.98 8.36 7.33
N ALA A 41 0.04 8.97 8.06
CA ALA A 41 -0.33 8.55 9.42
C ALA A 41 -1.44 7.49 9.42
N SER A 42 -2.11 7.28 8.29
CA SER A 42 -3.19 6.32 8.13
C SER A 42 -3.04 5.64 6.78
N PRO A 43 -3.37 4.34 6.67
CA PRO A 43 -3.28 3.65 5.37
C PRO A 43 -4.27 4.20 4.33
N TYR A 44 -5.23 5.02 4.75
CA TYR A 44 -6.23 5.59 3.84
C TYR A 44 -5.99 7.06 3.52
N GLN A 45 -4.96 7.67 4.11
CA GLN A 45 -4.67 9.08 3.91
C GLN A 45 -4.25 9.33 2.46
N LYS A 46 -4.86 10.32 1.83
CA LYS A 46 -4.54 10.73 0.47
C LYS A 46 -4.77 9.66 -0.59
N LEU A 47 -5.67 8.70 -0.36
CA LEU A 47 -6.00 7.71 -1.37
C LEU A 47 -6.53 8.34 -2.66
N ASN A 48 -7.19 9.50 -2.56
CA ASN A 48 -7.69 10.22 -3.73
C ASN A 48 -6.57 10.76 -4.63
N GLU A 49 -5.33 10.77 -4.15
CA GLU A 49 -4.17 11.19 -4.95
C GLU A 49 -3.39 9.99 -5.49
N ALA A 50 -3.74 8.78 -5.08
CA ALA A 50 -3.01 7.57 -5.47
C ALA A 50 -3.59 6.96 -6.74
N GLN A 51 -2.79 6.13 -7.40
CA GLN A 51 -3.19 5.41 -8.63
C GLN A 51 -3.20 3.90 -8.43
N ALA A 52 -2.56 3.41 -7.38
CA ALA A 52 -2.53 1.98 -7.05
C ALA A 52 -2.16 1.81 -5.59
N ILE A 53 -2.47 0.64 -5.05
CA ILE A 53 -2.15 0.26 -3.67
C ILE A 53 -1.28 -0.99 -3.71
N PHE A 54 -0.17 -0.98 -2.96
CA PHE A 54 0.71 -2.14 -2.79
C PHE A 54 0.70 -2.53 -1.30
N ILE A 55 0.32 -3.77 -1.01
CA ILE A 55 0.38 -4.31 0.35
C ILE A 55 1.62 -5.20 0.43
N ILE A 56 2.66 -4.71 1.10
CA ILE A 56 3.95 -5.39 1.18
C ILE A 56 4.10 -6.13 2.50
N SER A 57 3.62 -5.54 3.59
CA SER A 57 3.67 -6.12 4.93
C SER A 57 2.48 -5.61 5.72
N TRP A 58 1.70 -6.53 6.29
CA TRP A 58 0.52 -6.17 7.04
C TRP A 58 0.24 -7.23 8.11
N LEU A 59 -0.07 -6.78 9.32
CA LEU A 59 -0.38 -7.70 10.42
C LEU A 59 -1.80 -8.24 10.25
N PRO A 60 -2.00 -9.57 10.37
CA PRO A 60 -3.34 -10.16 10.17
C PRO A 60 -4.41 -9.61 11.12
N GLU A 61 -4.02 -9.21 12.33
CA GLU A 61 -4.96 -8.64 13.30
C GLU A 61 -5.39 -7.21 12.95
N ASN A 62 -4.68 -6.52 12.08
CA ASN A 62 -5.02 -5.18 11.63
C ASN A 62 -5.83 -5.27 10.34
N LYS A 63 -7.14 -5.39 10.47
CA LYS A 63 -8.01 -5.56 9.30
C LYS A 63 -8.12 -4.26 8.50
N LEU A 64 -7.92 -4.37 7.20
CA LEU A 64 -8.14 -3.26 6.29
C LEU A 64 -9.64 -3.07 6.06
N ASP A 65 -10.05 -1.80 6.01
CA ASP A 65 -11.45 -1.44 5.78
C ASP A 65 -11.72 -1.40 4.27
N VAL A 66 -12.41 -2.41 3.77
CA VAL A 66 -12.72 -2.54 2.34
C VAL A 66 -13.57 -1.35 1.85
N ALA A 67 -14.46 -0.84 2.69
CA ALA A 67 -15.27 0.32 2.29
C ALA A 67 -14.40 1.53 2.00
N ARG A 68 -13.35 1.75 2.81
CA ARG A 68 -12.41 2.84 2.57
C ARG A 68 -11.57 2.60 1.32
N LEU A 69 -11.16 1.35 1.08
CA LEU A 69 -10.41 1.00 -0.13
C LEU A 69 -11.26 1.18 -1.38
N ASN A 70 -12.55 0.92 -1.29
CA ASN A 70 -13.47 1.05 -2.42
C ASN A 70 -13.82 2.49 -2.78
N GLU A 71 -13.55 3.46 -1.91
CA GLU A 71 -13.88 4.87 -2.20
C GLU A 71 -13.22 5.36 -3.49
N GLN A 72 -12.01 4.88 -3.79
CA GLN A 72 -11.28 5.27 -4.99
C GLN A 72 -11.18 4.14 -6.02
N ALA A 73 -11.61 2.93 -5.67
CA ALA A 73 -11.59 1.75 -6.54
C ALA A 73 -10.23 1.51 -7.20
N LEU A 74 -9.15 1.75 -6.46
CA LEU A 74 -7.79 1.62 -6.98
C LEU A 74 -7.41 0.14 -7.16
N PRO A 75 -6.56 -0.18 -8.14
CA PRO A 75 -6.01 -1.54 -8.22
C PRO A 75 -5.13 -1.82 -7.00
N ILE A 76 -5.25 -3.05 -6.47
CA ILE A 76 -4.53 -3.48 -5.27
C ILE A 76 -3.64 -4.67 -5.63
N PHE A 77 -2.36 -4.55 -5.29
CA PHE A 77 -1.34 -5.59 -5.44
C PHE A 77 -0.97 -6.05 -4.04
N ASP A 78 -1.45 -7.25 -3.66
CA ASP A 78 -1.34 -7.76 -2.30
C ASP A 78 -0.26 -8.84 -2.24
N ALA A 79 0.96 -8.43 -1.92
CA ALA A 79 2.11 -9.33 -1.86
C ALA A 79 2.09 -10.26 -0.63
N ARG A 80 1.14 -10.05 0.30
CA ARG A 80 1.07 -10.82 1.54
C ARG A 80 -0.22 -11.62 1.68
N ASN A 81 -1.12 -11.54 0.69
CA ASN A 81 -2.48 -12.07 0.81
C ASN A 81 -3.13 -11.63 2.13
N ALA A 82 -2.96 -10.32 2.43
CA ALA A 82 -3.44 -9.73 3.66
C ALA A 82 -4.96 -9.65 3.74
N LEU A 83 -5.62 -9.59 2.58
CA LEU A 83 -7.07 -9.55 2.52
C LEU A 83 -7.63 -10.98 2.48
N SER A 84 -8.70 -11.22 3.23
CA SER A 84 -9.42 -12.49 3.19
C SER A 84 -10.18 -12.62 1.85
N ARG A 85 -10.60 -13.84 1.53
CA ARG A 85 -11.37 -14.08 0.29
C ARG A 85 -12.65 -13.23 0.27
N THR A 86 -13.34 -13.15 1.42
CA THR A 86 -14.55 -12.33 1.53
C THR A 86 -14.25 -10.86 1.25
N GLN A 87 -13.14 -10.34 1.80
CA GLN A 87 -12.73 -8.95 1.56
C GLN A 87 -12.42 -8.72 0.08
N VAL A 88 -11.72 -9.66 -0.56
CA VAL A 88 -11.40 -9.57 -1.99
C VAL A 88 -12.67 -9.54 -2.83
N ASP A 89 -13.65 -10.38 -2.48
CA ASP A 89 -14.91 -10.43 -3.22
C ASP A 89 -15.70 -9.12 -3.12
N ASP A 90 -15.52 -8.38 -2.03
CA ASP A 90 -16.20 -7.11 -1.80
C ASP A 90 -15.48 -5.90 -2.44
N LEU A 91 -14.30 -6.09 -2.99
CA LEU A 91 -13.56 -5.02 -3.65
C LEU A 91 -14.21 -4.64 -4.97
N VAL A 92 -14.29 -3.33 -5.23
CA VAL A 92 -14.80 -2.78 -6.50
C VAL A 92 -13.69 -2.73 -7.56
N GLY A 93 -12.45 -2.40 -7.17
CA GLY A 93 -11.33 -2.31 -8.07
C GLY A 93 -10.68 -3.67 -8.34
N ASP A 94 -9.65 -3.67 -9.17
CA ASP A 94 -8.89 -4.87 -9.48
C ASP A 94 -8.05 -5.33 -8.29
N TYR A 95 -7.85 -6.63 -8.18
CA TYR A 95 -7.03 -7.21 -7.12
C TYR A 95 -6.16 -8.31 -7.68
N ILE A 96 -4.87 -8.29 -7.30
CA ILE A 96 -3.92 -9.36 -7.60
C ILE A 96 -3.19 -9.69 -6.30
N GLY A 97 -3.27 -10.94 -5.86
CA GLY A 97 -2.53 -11.45 -4.72
C GLY A 97 -1.57 -12.56 -5.12
N ILE A 98 -0.90 -13.14 -4.15
CA ILE A 98 0.02 -14.26 -4.39
C ILE A 98 -0.83 -15.51 -4.70
N GLY A 99 -0.73 -15.97 -5.95
CA GLY A 99 -1.45 -17.16 -6.40
C GLY A 99 -2.95 -17.00 -6.50
N ARG A 100 -3.46 -15.75 -6.48
CA ARG A 100 -4.90 -15.50 -6.61
C ARG A 100 -5.17 -14.14 -7.25
N ALA A 101 -6.32 -14.04 -7.89
CA ALA A 101 -6.81 -12.80 -8.48
C ALA A 101 -8.31 -12.70 -8.23
N LYS A 102 -8.82 -11.50 -8.38
CA LYS A 102 -10.25 -11.27 -8.27
C LYS A 102 -11.00 -11.81 -9.47
#